data_ae466d2848a38820f266e5bcb0de910e
#
_entry.id   ae466d2848a38820f266e5bcb0de910e
#
_cell.length_a   1.000
_cell.length_b   1.000
_cell.length_c   1.000
_cell.angle_alpha   90.00
_cell.angle_beta   90.00
_cell.angle_gamma   90.00
#
_symmetry.space_group_name_H-M   'P 1'
#
loop_
_entity.id
_entity.type
_entity.pdbx_description
1 polymer ?
#
loop_
_entity_poly.entity_id
_entity_poly.type
_entity_poly.pdbx_seq_one_letter_code
_entity_poly.pdbx_strand_id
1 'polypeptide(L)' 'MKKRYNLVDLDCANCAAKMEEAIKKIDGVNTATVSFLTQKMTVDADDARFEEVMDEVVAVCKKVEPDCEIKR' A
#
# COMPACT_ATOMS: atom_id res chain seq x y z
N MET A 1 6.90 -12.33 -2.98
CA MET A 1 6.10 -12.50 -1.76
C MET A 1 4.90 -11.59 -1.80
N LYS A 2 3.74 -12.11 -1.49
CA LYS A 2 2.48 -11.37 -1.57
C LYS A 2 1.80 -11.37 -0.21
N LYS A 3 1.48 -10.19 0.31
CA LYS A 3 0.80 -10.06 1.60
C LYS A 3 -0.34 -9.07 1.51
N ARG A 4 -1.36 -9.30 2.33
CA ARG A 4 -2.48 -8.40 2.49
C ARG A 4 -2.39 -7.68 3.82
N TYR A 5 -2.82 -6.43 3.81
CA TYR A 5 -2.83 -5.60 5.01
C TYR A 5 -4.20 -4.96 5.15
N ASN A 6 -4.65 -4.79 6.39
CA ASN A 6 -5.87 -4.06 6.66
C ASN A 6 -5.56 -2.56 6.71
N LEU A 7 -6.47 -1.77 6.18
CA LEU A 7 -6.37 -0.32 6.20
C LEU A 7 -7.42 0.25 7.14
N VAL A 8 -7.12 1.40 7.73
CA VAL A 8 -8.04 2.11 8.62
C VAL A 8 -8.26 3.51 8.07
N ASP A 9 -9.51 3.93 8.04
CA ASP A 9 -9.91 5.29 7.61
C ASP A 9 -9.62 5.58 6.13
N LEU A 10 -9.65 4.56 5.30
CA LEU A 10 -9.58 4.76 3.85
C LEU A 10 -11.01 4.78 3.29
N ASP A 11 -11.53 5.97 3.05
CA ASP A 11 -12.92 6.14 2.62
C ASP A 11 -13.05 6.93 1.30
N CYS A 12 -11.98 7.00 0.54
CA CYS A 12 -11.95 7.76 -0.72
C CYS A 12 -11.39 6.90 -1.84
N ALA A 13 -12.18 6.71 -2.91
CA ALA A 13 -11.75 5.93 -4.06
C ALA A 13 -10.54 6.56 -4.77
N ASN A 14 -10.53 7.89 -4.89
CA ASN A 14 -9.41 8.59 -5.51
C ASN A 14 -8.12 8.43 -4.69
N CYS A 15 -8.24 8.45 -3.38
CA CYS A 15 -7.09 8.25 -2.49
C CYS A 15 -6.53 6.85 -2.65
N ALA A 16 -7.41 5.85 -2.73
CA ALA A 16 -6.99 4.47 -2.95
C ALA A 16 -6.23 4.32 -4.27
N ALA A 17 -6.72 4.94 -5.34
CA ALA A 17 -6.07 4.90 -6.63
C ALA A 17 -4.69 5.58 -6.60
N LYS A 18 -4.59 6.70 -5.91
CA LYS A 18 -3.31 7.40 -5.78
C LYS A 18 -2.30 6.60 -4.99
N MET A 19 -2.75 5.96 -3.90
CA MET A 19 -1.91 5.09 -3.10
C MET A 19 -1.39 3.92 -3.94
N GLU A 20 -2.28 3.28 -4.69
CA GLU A 20 -1.90 2.15 -5.54
C GLU A 20 -0.86 2.57 -6.57
N GLU A 21 -1.07 3.69 -7.25
CA GLU A 21 -0.11 4.18 -8.23
C GLU A 21 1.25 4.50 -7.61
N ALA A 22 1.24 5.15 -6.45
CA ALA A 22 2.47 5.50 -5.76
C ALA A 22 3.23 4.26 -5.32
N ILE A 23 2.52 3.23 -4.83
CA ILE A 23 3.14 1.98 -4.43
C ILE A 23 3.78 1.27 -5.62
N LYS A 24 3.09 1.27 -6.76
CA LYS A 24 3.61 0.62 -7.97
C LYS A 24 4.91 1.24 -8.47
N LYS A 25 5.17 2.48 -8.13
CA LYS A 25 6.40 3.18 -8.52
C LYS A 25 7.60 2.83 -7.65
N ILE A 26 7.37 2.17 -6.53
CA ILE A 26 8.45 1.76 -5.63
C ILE A 26 9.24 0.62 -6.28
N ASP A 27 10.57 0.77 -6.31
CA ASP A 27 11.44 -0.26 -6.83
C ASP A 27 11.36 -1.50 -5.94
N GLY A 28 11.14 -2.65 -6.56
CA GLY A 28 10.97 -3.92 -5.85
C GLY A 28 9.53 -4.37 -5.73
N VAL A 29 8.57 -3.50 -6.04
CA VAL A 29 7.15 -3.87 -6.05
C VAL A 29 6.79 -4.47 -7.40
N ASN A 30 6.27 -5.68 -7.40
CA ASN A 30 5.80 -6.36 -8.62
C ASN A 30 4.38 -5.96 -8.96
N THR A 31 3.48 -6.04 -7.97
CA THR A 31 2.10 -5.60 -8.12
C THR A 31 1.59 -5.00 -6.81
N ALA A 32 0.58 -4.17 -6.92
CA ALA A 32 -0.07 -3.60 -5.75
C ALA A 32 -1.54 -3.34 -6.06
N THR A 33 -2.39 -3.60 -5.10
CA THR A 33 -3.83 -3.35 -5.20
C THR A 33 -4.31 -2.74 -3.89
N VAL A 34 -5.07 -1.67 -3.99
CA VAL A 34 -5.67 -1.01 -2.83
C VAL A 34 -7.18 -0.96 -3.04
N SER A 35 -7.94 -1.50 -2.10
CA SER A 35 -9.40 -1.49 -2.16
C SER A 35 -9.96 -0.67 -1.00
N PHE A 36 -10.67 0.40 -1.33
CA PHE A 36 -11.33 1.21 -0.30
C PHE A 36 -12.63 0.56 0.19
N LEU A 37 -13.24 -0.28 -0.64
CA LEU A 37 -14.49 -0.95 -0.25
C LEU A 37 -14.27 -1.97 0.86
N THR A 38 -13.17 -2.72 0.79
CA THR A 38 -12.84 -3.73 1.80
C THR A 38 -11.84 -3.24 2.82
N GLN A 39 -11.31 -2.03 2.64
CA GLN A 39 -10.27 -1.47 3.50
C GLN A 39 -9.06 -2.41 3.58
N LYS A 40 -8.61 -2.88 2.42
CA LYS A 40 -7.49 -3.81 2.34
C LYS A 40 -6.52 -3.43 1.23
N MET A 41 -5.27 -3.75 1.46
CA MET A 41 -4.20 -3.52 0.49
C MET A 41 -3.45 -4.83 0.29
N THR A 42 -3.13 -5.16 -0.98
CA THR A 42 -2.31 -6.32 -1.31
C THR A 42 -1.05 -5.82 -2.00
N VAL A 43 0.10 -6.25 -1.53
CA VAL A 43 1.39 -5.90 -2.12
C VAL A 43 2.16 -7.15 -2.44
N ASP A 44 2.64 -7.27 -3.68
CA ASP A 44 3.51 -8.33 -4.11
C ASP A 44 4.87 -7.72 -4.43
N ALA A 45 5.88 -8.14 -3.69
CA ALA A 45 7.23 -7.61 -3.84
C ALA A 45 8.26 -8.73 -3.67
N ASP A 46 9.50 -8.43 -4.03
CA ASP A 46 10.62 -9.36 -3.92
C ASP A 46 10.81 -9.79 -2.46
N ASP A 47 10.89 -11.11 -2.23
CA ASP A 47 11.06 -11.68 -0.89
C ASP A 47 12.28 -11.11 -0.17
N ALA A 48 13.39 -10.98 -0.87
CA ALA A 48 14.65 -10.52 -0.26
C ALA A 48 14.57 -9.08 0.23
N ARG A 49 13.66 -8.28 -0.34
CA ARG A 49 13.54 -6.85 -0.03
C ARG A 49 12.17 -6.50 0.52
N PHE A 50 11.38 -7.47 0.86
CA PHE A 50 9.98 -7.24 1.23
C PHE A 50 9.83 -6.26 2.39
N GLU A 51 10.60 -6.46 3.44
CA GLU A 51 10.53 -5.58 4.62
C GLU A 51 10.91 -4.14 4.26
N GLU A 52 11.96 -3.97 3.50
CA GLU A 52 12.43 -2.66 3.04
C GLU A 52 11.38 -2.00 2.15
N VAL A 53 10.81 -2.76 1.23
CA VAL A 53 9.76 -2.27 0.34
C VAL A 53 8.53 -1.85 1.15
N MET A 54 8.14 -2.62 2.15
CA MET A 54 6.99 -2.28 2.98
C MET A 54 7.20 -1.00 3.78
N ASP A 55 8.41 -0.74 4.23
CA ASP A 55 8.71 0.54 4.90
C ASP A 55 8.48 1.71 3.95
N GLU A 56 8.86 1.57 2.69
CA GLU A 56 8.61 2.59 1.69
C GLU A 56 7.12 2.71 1.36
N VAL A 57 6.42 1.58 1.29
CA VAL A 57 4.98 1.56 1.04
C VAL A 57 4.24 2.36 2.12
N VAL A 58 4.57 2.11 3.37
CA VAL A 58 3.94 2.82 4.49
C VAL A 58 4.23 4.31 4.41
N ALA A 59 5.47 4.68 4.12
CA ALA A 59 5.86 6.09 4.02
C ALA A 59 5.13 6.81 2.89
N VAL A 60 5.03 6.16 1.73
CA VAL A 60 4.34 6.71 0.55
C VAL A 60 2.84 6.87 0.83
N CYS A 61 2.22 5.86 1.41
CA CYS A 61 0.80 5.91 1.72
C CYS A 61 0.50 7.02 2.72
N LYS A 62 1.38 7.24 3.67
CA LYS A 62 1.22 8.32 4.64
C LYS A 62 1.34 9.70 4.01
N LYS A 63 2.13 9.82 2.95
CA LYS A 63 2.22 11.07 2.19
C LYS A 63 0.97 11.36 1.38
N VAL A 64 0.42 10.33 0.76
CA VAL A 64 -0.77 10.45 -0.10
C VAL A 64 -2.02 10.66 0.75
N GLU A 65 -2.16 9.89 1.82
CA GLU A 65 -3.32 9.94 2.70
C GLU A 65 -2.87 9.83 4.16
N PRO A 66 -2.56 10.98 4.81
CA PRO A 66 -2.06 10.96 6.19
C PRO A 66 -3.03 10.36 7.19
N ASP A 67 -4.33 10.41 6.90
CA ASP A 67 -5.36 9.89 7.81
C ASP A 67 -5.53 8.38 7.71
N CYS A 68 -5.02 7.77 6.66
CA CYS A 68 -5.12 6.33 6.47
C CYS A 68 -3.98 5.62 7.20
N GLU A 69 -4.33 4.57 7.93
CA GLU A 69 -3.35 3.77 8.66
C GLU A 69 -3.29 2.36 8.08
N ILE A 70 -2.07 1.85 7.94
CA ILE A 70 -1.84 0.49 7.47
C ILE A 70 -1.56 -0.39 8.69
N LYS A 71 -2.36 -1.43 8.88
CA LYS A 71 -2.17 -2.39 9.96
C LYS A 71 -1.19 -3.48 9.50
N ARG A 72 -0.01 -3.47 10.03
CA ARG A 72 1.05 -4.45 9.69
C ARG A 72 1.10 -5.61 10.63
#